data_ca7bc9519e0f7272225adcc7e0f125a0
#
_entry.id   ca7bc9519e0f7272225adcc7e0f125a0
#
_cell.length_a   1.000
_cell.length_b   1.000
_cell.length_c   1.000
_cell.angle_alpha   90.00
_cell.angle_beta   90.00
_cell.angle_gamma   90.00
#
_symmetry.space_group_name_H-M   'P 1'
#
loop_
_entity.id
_entity.type
_entity.pdbx_description
1 polymer ?
#
loop_
_entity_poly.entity_id
_entity_poly.type
_entity_poly.pdbx_seq_one_letter_code
_entity_poly.pdbx_strand_id
1 'polypeptide(L)'
;MTELLTDKKVLEEMKPDIALLKTIIQLKHLMNGEVFQAAVKIAKQVADDIKQKLDMTIKRSLTGRLDKNTSSVMKCSANLDFKKTIRRNLKNYDKASNQLILKDIYFSGRVKKHNKKRIIIAIDESGSMLGSVIYSAVMAQIISELPFAEVKLIIFDTSIVDLSDHADDPAQTIMSVQLGGGTDIAKALTYCESLIVMPRDTCVIVVTDLYEGGSYERQQKYNHKRRTSLIPYRP
;
A
#
# COMPACT_ATOMS: atom_id res chain seq x y z
N MET A 1 31.15 -11.49 7.55
CA MET A 1 29.68 -11.39 7.43
C MET A 1 29.18 -11.66 6.01
N THR A 2 29.90 -11.22 5.00
CA THR A 2 29.55 -11.43 3.58
C THR A 2 29.54 -12.92 3.17
N GLU A 3 30.48 -13.74 3.64
CA GLU A 3 30.54 -15.18 3.35
C GLU A 3 29.38 -15.98 3.99
N LEU A 4 28.86 -15.54 5.12
CA LEU A 4 27.74 -16.20 5.81
C LEU A 4 26.39 -16.02 5.08
N LEU A 5 26.21 -14.91 4.37
CA LEU A 5 24.97 -14.62 3.64
C LEU A 5 24.94 -15.19 2.22
N THR A 6 26.06 -15.79 1.78
CA THR A 6 26.14 -16.54 0.52
C THR A 6 25.87 -18.04 0.71
N ASP A 7 25.69 -18.51 1.95
CA ASP A 7 25.33 -19.90 2.25
C ASP A 7 23.81 -20.02 2.48
N LYS A 8 23.15 -20.84 1.66
CA LYS A 8 21.71 -21.09 1.72
C LYS A 8 21.23 -21.59 3.09
N LYS A 9 22.02 -22.47 3.75
CA LYS A 9 21.66 -23.04 5.04
C LYS A 9 21.63 -21.99 6.14
N VAL A 10 22.56 -21.08 6.11
CA VAL A 10 22.63 -19.98 7.09
C VAL A 10 21.46 -19.02 6.93
N LEU A 11 21.09 -18.72 5.68
CA LEU A 11 19.92 -17.86 5.40
C LEU A 11 18.60 -18.50 5.86
N GLU A 12 18.44 -19.81 5.72
CA GLU A 12 17.22 -20.53 6.13
C GLU A 12 17.07 -20.64 7.67
N GLU A 13 18.16 -20.55 8.42
CA GLU A 13 18.16 -20.57 9.89
C GLU A 13 17.98 -19.19 10.54
N MET A 14 18.16 -18.11 9.77
CA MET A 14 18.01 -16.75 10.28
C MET A 14 16.55 -16.36 10.43
N LYS A 15 16.23 -15.64 11.52
CA LYS A 15 14.87 -15.08 11.68
C LYS A 15 14.63 -14.01 10.61
N PRO A 16 13.50 -14.11 9.87
CA PRO A 16 13.13 -13.08 8.91
C PRO A 16 12.89 -11.76 9.64
N ASP A 17 13.69 -10.74 9.32
CA ASP A 17 13.56 -9.39 9.86
C ASP A 17 13.90 -8.37 8.78
N ILE A 18 13.40 -7.16 8.95
CA ILE A 18 13.63 -6.03 8.04
C ILE A 18 15.13 -5.71 7.93
N ALA A 19 15.89 -5.82 9.02
CA ALA A 19 17.33 -5.59 9.01
C ALA A 19 18.06 -6.62 8.13
N LEU A 20 17.71 -7.90 8.26
CA LEU A 20 18.21 -8.96 7.42
C LEU A 20 17.87 -8.72 5.95
N LEU A 21 16.61 -8.36 5.66
CA LEU A 21 16.16 -8.08 4.30
C LEU A 21 16.91 -6.92 3.66
N LYS A 22 17.17 -5.83 4.39
CA LYS A 22 18.01 -4.73 3.92
C LYS A 22 19.41 -5.20 3.52
N THR A 23 20.04 -6.04 4.35
CA THR A 23 21.36 -6.59 4.07
C THR A 23 21.35 -7.52 2.84
N ILE A 24 20.30 -8.33 2.69
CA ILE A 24 20.06 -9.17 1.52
C ILE A 24 19.99 -8.33 0.24
N ILE A 25 19.21 -7.24 0.26
CA ILE A 25 19.07 -6.34 -0.90
C ILE A 25 20.44 -5.73 -1.27
N GLN A 26 21.23 -5.32 -0.28
CA GLN A 26 22.56 -4.75 -0.52
C GLN A 26 23.55 -5.75 -1.14
N LEU A 27 23.43 -7.02 -0.79
CA LEU A 27 24.36 -8.08 -1.21
C LEU A 27 23.82 -8.97 -2.34
N LYS A 28 22.61 -8.70 -2.85
CA LYS A 28 21.95 -9.56 -3.84
C LYS A 28 22.77 -9.80 -5.12
N HIS A 29 23.60 -8.84 -5.50
CA HIS A 29 24.48 -8.95 -6.67
C HIS A 29 25.58 -10.00 -6.52
N LEU A 30 25.86 -10.45 -5.28
CA LEU A 30 26.82 -11.50 -4.96
C LEU A 30 26.17 -12.89 -4.83
N MET A 31 24.83 -12.96 -4.88
CA MET A 31 24.09 -14.19 -4.64
C MET A 31 23.99 -15.03 -5.91
N ASN A 32 24.25 -16.34 -5.79
CA ASN A 32 23.96 -17.31 -6.84
C ASN A 32 22.47 -17.69 -6.86
N GLY A 33 22.03 -18.42 -7.90
CA GLY A 33 20.60 -18.69 -8.11
C GLY A 33 19.87 -19.37 -6.94
N GLU A 34 20.52 -20.31 -6.23
CA GLU A 34 19.90 -21.00 -5.08
C GLU A 34 19.77 -20.10 -3.85
N VAL A 35 20.81 -19.32 -3.57
CA VAL A 35 20.83 -18.34 -2.47
C VAL A 35 19.82 -17.23 -2.76
N PHE A 36 19.70 -16.79 -4.00
CA PHE A 36 18.71 -15.82 -4.43
C PHE A 36 17.28 -16.32 -4.19
N GLN A 37 16.98 -17.60 -4.46
CA GLN A 37 15.67 -18.18 -4.16
C GLN A 37 15.36 -18.23 -2.65
N ALA A 38 16.36 -18.50 -1.81
CA ALA A 38 16.20 -18.43 -0.36
C ALA A 38 15.93 -16.97 0.10
N ALA A 39 16.66 -16.01 -0.49
CA ALA A 39 16.45 -14.59 -0.23
C ALA A 39 15.03 -14.11 -0.60
N VAL A 40 14.47 -14.57 -1.73
CA VAL A 40 13.08 -14.28 -2.14
C VAL A 40 12.09 -14.84 -1.13
N LYS A 41 12.33 -16.04 -0.56
CA LYS A 41 11.46 -16.60 0.49
C LYS A 41 11.45 -15.72 1.74
N ILE A 42 12.63 -15.26 2.17
CA ILE A 42 12.76 -14.36 3.32
C ILE A 42 12.03 -13.03 3.03
N ALA A 43 12.22 -12.47 1.84
CA ALA A 43 11.52 -11.24 1.45
C ALA A 43 10.00 -11.41 1.52
N LYS A 44 9.48 -12.55 1.07
CA LYS A 44 8.06 -12.88 1.15
C LYS A 44 7.57 -12.99 2.59
N GLN A 45 8.30 -13.68 3.45
CA GLN A 45 7.94 -13.81 4.87
C GLN A 45 7.90 -12.46 5.57
N VAL A 46 8.91 -11.61 5.38
CA VAL A 46 8.95 -10.26 5.96
C VAL A 46 7.80 -9.41 5.43
N ALA A 47 7.50 -9.50 4.14
CA ALA A 47 6.39 -8.77 3.53
C ALA A 47 5.03 -9.21 4.12
N ASP A 48 4.82 -10.52 4.29
CA ASP A 48 3.61 -11.08 4.89
C ASP A 48 3.44 -10.64 6.35
N ASP A 49 4.52 -10.60 7.14
CA ASP A 49 4.49 -10.12 8.52
C ASP A 49 4.10 -8.63 8.61
N ILE A 50 4.66 -7.81 7.75
CA ILE A 50 4.32 -6.38 7.65
C ILE A 50 2.85 -6.23 7.22
N LYS A 51 2.44 -7.01 6.21
CA LYS A 51 1.07 -7.00 5.71
C LYS A 51 0.06 -7.33 6.79
N GLN A 52 0.28 -8.39 7.59
CA GLN A 52 -0.61 -8.75 8.68
C GLN A 52 -0.80 -7.61 9.69
N LYS A 53 0.27 -6.89 10.00
CA LYS A 53 0.22 -5.75 10.93
C LYS A 53 -0.55 -4.55 10.38
N LEU A 54 -0.46 -4.31 9.07
CA LEU A 54 -1.00 -3.10 8.42
C LEU A 54 -2.39 -3.30 7.81
N ASP A 55 -2.72 -4.50 7.35
CA ASP A 55 -3.90 -4.80 6.53
C ASP A 55 -5.21 -4.31 7.16
N MET A 56 -5.43 -4.61 8.44
CA MET A 56 -6.66 -4.21 9.14
C MET A 56 -6.80 -2.68 9.26
N THR A 57 -5.70 -1.99 9.49
CA THR A 57 -5.69 -0.53 9.66
C THR A 57 -5.95 0.16 8.33
N ILE A 58 -5.30 -0.30 7.28
CA ILE A 58 -5.39 0.28 5.93
C ILE A 58 -6.77 0.00 5.32
N LYS A 59 -7.24 -1.24 5.36
CA LYS A 59 -8.57 -1.61 4.84
C LYS A 59 -9.69 -0.84 5.55
N ARG A 60 -9.59 -0.60 6.86
CA ARG A 60 -10.56 0.26 7.59
C ARG A 60 -10.53 1.70 7.13
N SER A 61 -9.36 2.25 6.87
CA SER A 61 -9.22 3.66 6.44
C SER A 61 -9.74 3.87 5.01
N LEU A 62 -9.57 2.88 4.14
CA LEU A 62 -9.92 2.97 2.73
C LEU A 62 -11.33 2.47 2.40
N THR A 63 -11.89 1.55 3.20
CA THR A 63 -13.30 1.16 3.04
C THR A 63 -14.21 2.29 3.48
N GLY A 64 -14.98 2.80 2.54
CA GLY A 64 -15.84 3.96 2.73
C GLY A 64 -16.81 3.88 3.91
N ARG A 65 -17.24 5.07 4.37
CA ARG A 65 -18.20 5.25 5.46
C ARG A 65 -19.52 4.55 5.14
N LEU A 66 -20.16 3.96 6.15
CA LEU A 66 -21.52 3.43 6.05
C LEU A 66 -22.49 4.54 5.60
N ASP A 67 -23.20 4.29 4.51
CA ASP A 67 -24.30 5.14 4.09
C ASP A 67 -25.58 4.77 4.86
N LYS A 68 -26.00 5.66 5.75
CA LYS A 68 -27.19 5.45 6.58
C LYS A 68 -28.51 5.58 5.80
N ASN A 69 -28.46 6.12 4.58
CA ASN A 69 -29.64 6.33 3.77
C ASN A 69 -29.95 5.17 2.83
N THR A 70 -28.95 4.33 2.56
CA THR A 70 -29.11 3.19 1.64
C THR A 70 -29.25 1.90 2.45
N SER A 71 -30.22 1.07 2.08
CA SER A 71 -30.40 -0.26 2.69
C SER A 71 -29.42 -1.27 2.09
N SER A 72 -28.80 -2.08 2.94
CA SER A 72 -27.90 -3.14 2.50
C SER A 72 -28.65 -4.42 2.17
N VAL A 73 -28.32 -5.02 1.02
CA VAL A 73 -28.76 -6.37 0.68
C VAL A 73 -28.01 -7.42 1.52
N MET A 74 -26.77 -7.11 1.94
CA MET A 74 -25.98 -8.00 2.80
C MET A 74 -26.33 -7.81 4.27
N LYS A 75 -26.97 -8.82 4.87
CA LYS A 75 -27.35 -8.87 6.28
C LYS A 75 -26.19 -9.39 7.13
N CYS A 76 -25.23 -8.53 7.46
CA CYS A 76 -24.12 -8.85 8.37
C CYS A 76 -24.10 -7.88 9.55
N SER A 77 -23.57 -8.34 10.69
CA SER A 77 -23.50 -7.56 11.94
C SER A 77 -22.78 -6.22 11.75
N ALA A 78 -21.77 -6.15 10.90
CA ALA A 78 -21.01 -4.95 10.59
C ALA A 78 -21.84 -3.85 9.89
N ASN A 79 -22.98 -4.21 9.27
CA ASN A 79 -23.88 -3.28 8.57
C ASN A 79 -25.17 -3.00 9.36
N LEU A 80 -25.33 -3.57 10.57
CA LEU A 80 -26.52 -3.42 11.38
C LEU A 80 -26.74 -1.96 11.81
N ASP A 81 -27.89 -1.40 11.48
CA ASP A 81 -28.31 -0.08 11.94
C ASP A 81 -29.10 -0.21 13.25
N PHE A 82 -28.38 -0.25 14.37
CA PHE A 82 -28.98 -0.36 15.70
C PHE A 82 -30.03 0.72 15.96
N LYS A 83 -29.72 1.98 15.63
CA LYS A 83 -30.58 3.12 15.90
C LYS A 83 -31.91 3.00 15.15
N LYS A 84 -31.85 2.67 13.87
CA LYS A 84 -33.04 2.50 13.03
C LYS A 84 -33.83 1.25 13.45
N THR A 85 -33.15 0.15 13.76
CA THR A 85 -33.78 -1.09 14.24
C THR A 85 -34.53 -0.87 15.54
N ILE A 86 -33.90 -0.27 16.56
CA ILE A 86 -34.56 0.02 17.84
C ILE A 86 -35.74 0.94 17.62
N ARG A 87 -35.55 2.10 16.95
CA ARG A 87 -36.60 3.10 16.75
C ARG A 87 -37.84 2.56 16.01
N ARG A 88 -37.65 1.66 15.04
CA ARG A 88 -38.72 1.07 14.27
C ARG A 88 -39.43 -0.05 15.03
N ASN A 89 -38.79 -0.69 16.00
CA ASN A 89 -39.39 -1.74 16.83
C ASN A 89 -39.91 -1.26 18.18
N LEU A 90 -39.79 0.02 18.53
CA LEU A 90 -40.31 0.55 19.79
C LEU A 90 -41.81 0.26 20.02
N LYS A 91 -42.61 0.18 18.95
CA LYS A 91 -44.02 -0.22 19.01
C LYS A 91 -44.25 -1.68 19.48
N ASN A 92 -43.20 -2.52 19.42
CA ASN A 92 -43.23 -3.91 19.82
C ASN A 92 -42.63 -4.10 21.23
N TYR A 93 -42.51 -3.04 22.03
CA TYR A 93 -42.05 -3.13 23.40
C TYR A 93 -43.12 -3.78 24.28
N ASP A 94 -42.76 -4.93 24.87
CA ASP A 94 -43.62 -5.63 25.82
C ASP A 94 -43.36 -5.13 27.23
N LYS A 95 -44.38 -4.49 27.81
CA LYS A 95 -44.34 -3.92 29.16
C LYS A 95 -44.33 -5.02 30.25
N ALA A 96 -44.91 -6.20 29.97
CA ALA A 96 -45.04 -7.27 30.96
C ALA A 96 -43.66 -7.95 31.19
N SER A 97 -42.90 -8.19 30.11
CA SER A 97 -41.59 -8.82 30.16
C SER A 97 -40.42 -7.81 30.20
N ASN A 98 -40.71 -6.51 30.09
CA ASN A 98 -39.67 -5.45 29.96
C ASN A 98 -38.71 -5.68 28.79
N GLN A 99 -39.17 -6.28 27.69
CA GLN A 99 -38.34 -6.62 26.55
C GLN A 99 -38.78 -5.94 25.25
N LEU A 100 -37.80 -5.57 24.43
CA LEU A 100 -38.04 -5.07 23.09
C LEU A 100 -37.99 -6.22 22.08
N ILE A 101 -39.13 -6.56 21.47
CA ILE A 101 -39.20 -7.63 20.47
C ILE A 101 -38.82 -7.06 19.11
N LEU A 102 -37.67 -7.51 18.59
CA LEU A 102 -37.16 -7.09 17.28
C LEU A 102 -37.83 -7.95 16.18
N LYS A 103 -38.86 -7.41 15.54
CA LYS A 103 -39.52 -8.05 14.38
C LYS A 103 -38.79 -7.73 13.08
N ASP A 104 -38.33 -6.47 12.92
CA ASP A 104 -37.66 -5.99 11.74
C ASP A 104 -36.27 -5.54 12.07
N ILE A 105 -35.26 -6.06 11.35
CA ILE A 105 -33.86 -5.70 11.50
C ILE A 105 -33.43 -4.90 10.27
N TYR A 106 -32.86 -3.73 10.49
CA TYR A 106 -32.42 -2.81 9.42
C TYR A 106 -30.93 -2.81 9.27
N PHE A 107 -30.47 -2.87 8.03
CA PHE A 107 -29.06 -2.85 7.66
C PHE A 107 -28.76 -1.64 6.77
N SER A 108 -27.73 -0.88 7.12
CA SER A 108 -27.27 0.25 6.31
C SER A 108 -26.38 -0.23 5.17
N GLY A 109 -26.60 0.31 3.98
CA GLY A 109 -25.73 0.07 2.84
C GLY A 109 -24.35 0.73 3.03
N ARG A 110 -23.34 0.20 2.38
CA ARG A 110 -22.10 0.94 2.17
C ARG A 110 -22.17 1.64 0.84
N VAL A 111 -21.72 2.90 0.78
CA VAL A 111 -21.58 3.60 -0.49
C VAL A 111 -20.62 2.79 -1.36
N LYS A 112 -21.13 2.15 -2.39
CA LYS A 112 -20.27 1.61 -3.45
C LYS A 112 -19.77 2.81 -4.24
N LYS A 113 -18.54 3.26 -3.97
CA LYS A 113 -17.84 4.09 -4.94
C LYS A 113 -17.56 3.23 -6.17
N HIS A 114 -18.36 3.41 -7.22
CA HIS A 114 -18.29 2.60 -8.43
C HIS A 114 -17.10 2.95 -9.33
N ASN A 115 -16.42 4.06 -9.10
CA ASN A 115 -15.27 4.46 -9.91
C ASN A 115 -14.00 3.86 -9.33
N LYS A 116 -13.31 3.04 -10.11
CA LYS A 116 -11.95 2.62 -9.77
C LYS A 116 -11.07 3.85 -9.68
N LYS A 117 -10.38 3.98 -8.55
CA LYS A 117 -9.36 5.01 -8.34
C LYS A 117 -8.02 4.47 -8.81
N ARG A 118 -7.34 5.21 -9.68
CA ARG A 118 -5.97 4.89 -10.05
C ARG A 118 -5.02 5.47 -9.01
N ILE A 119 -4.16 4.63 -8.46
CA ILE A 119 -3.17 5.01 -7.46
C ILE A 119 -1.80 4.70 -8.06
N ILE A 120 -1.05 5.76 -8.36
CA ILE A 120 0.32 5.66 -8.89
C ILE A 120 1.25 5.84 -7.70
N ILE A 121 2.07 4.84 -7.41
CA ILE A 121 3.05 4.85 -6.31
C ILE A 121 4.43 4.88 -6.95
N ALA A 122 5.14 5.99 -6.77
CA ALA A 122 6.52 6.15 -7.22
C ALA A 122 7.45 6.10 -6.01
N ILE A 123 8.36 5.15 -5.99
CA ILE A 123 9.25 4.86 -4.87
C ILE A 123 10.67 5.18 -5.29
N ASP A 124 11.33 6.03 -4.50
CA ASP A 124 12.74 6.33 -4.61
C ASP A 124 13.58 5.14 -4.11
N GLU A 125 14.46 4.61 -4.95
CA GLU A 125 15.32 3.47 -4.62
C GLU A 125 16.73 3.87 -4.16
N SER A 126 16.94 5.14 -3.78
CA SER A 126 18.19 5.57 -3.18
C SER A 126 18.54 4.73 -1.94
N GLY A 127 19.84 4.60 -1.65
CA GLY A 127 20.32 3.73 -0.58
C GLY A 127 19.74 4.05 0.81
N SER A 128 19.43 5.32 1.09
CA SER A 128 18.77 5.79 2.31
C SER A 128 17.32 5.30 2.42
N MET A 129 16.66 5.04 1.29
CA MET A 129 15.23 4.75 1.20
C MET A 129 14.85 3.26 1.30
N LEU A 130 15.82 2.34 1.44
CA LEU A 130 15.57 0.89 1.48
C LEU A 130 14.43 0.46 2.42
N GLY A 131 14.38 1.05 3.61
CA GLY A 131 13.29 0.76 4.55
C GLY A 131 11.93 1.16 3.99
N SER A 132 11.87 2.34 3.40
CA SER A 132 10.64 2.89 2.79
C SER A 132 10.21 2.09 1.58
N VAL A 133 11.14 1.58 0.78
CA VAL A 133 10.87 0.69 -0.36
C VAL A 133 10.12 -0.57 0.10
N ILE A 134 10.62 -1.24 1.16
CA ILE A 134 10.00 -2.45 1.70
C ILE A 134 8.54 -2.18 2.13
N TYR A 135 8.32 -1.12 2.92
CA TYR A 135 6.98 -0.76 3.36
C TYR A 135 6.08 -0.34 2.21
N SER A 136 6.60 0.40 1.23
CA SER A 136 5.81 0.88 0.08
C SER A 136 5.41 -0.26 -0.85
N ALA A 137 6.26 -1.28 -1.04
CA ALA A 137 5.91 -2.47 -1.79
C ALA A 137 4.76 -3.24 -1.14
N VAL A 138 4.79 -3.42 0.19
CA VAL A 138 3.70 -4.06 0.94
C VAL A 138 2.42 -3.22 0.90
N MET A 139 2.54 -1.89 0.98
CA MET A 139 1.40 -0.97 0.84
C MET A 139 0.77 -1.06 -0.53
N ALA A 140 1.58 -1.13 -1.60
CA ALA A 140 1.11 -1.32 -2.97
C ALA A 140 0.29 -2.61 -3.09
N GLN A 141 0.77 -3.73 -2.53
CA GLN A 141 0.04 -4.99 -2.48
C GLN A 141 -1.31 -4.85 -1.76
N ILE A 142 -1.33 -4.28 -0.55
CA ILE A 142 -2.58 -4.13 0.22
C ILE A 142 -3.60 -3.28 -0.55
N ILE A 143 -3.14 -2.23 -1.24
CA ILE A 143 -4.01 -1.36 -2.02
C ILE A 143 -4.48 -2.07 -3.29
N SER A 144 -3.64 -2.88 -3.95
CA SER A 144 -4.01 -3.62 -5.16
C SER A 144 -5.12 -4.65 -4.92
N GLU A 145 -5.21 -5.18 -3.71
CA GLU A 145 -6.29 -6.09 -3.29
C GLU A 145 -7.65 -5.39 -3.11
N LEU A 146 -7.70 -4.05 -3.14
CA LEU A 146 -8.95 -3.32 -2.97
C LEU A 146 -9.74 -3.28 -4.29
N PRO A 147 -11.02 -3.68 -4.30
CA PRO A 147 -11.81 -3.82 -5.52
C PRO A 147 -12.06 -2.50 -6.27
N PHE A 148 -11.78 -1.37 -5.62
CA PHE A 148 -11.96 -0.02 -6.17
C PHE A 148 -10.63 0.67 -6.52
N ALA A 149 -9.49 0.00 -6.34
CA ALA A 149 -8.18 0.54 -6.63
C ALA A 149 -7.54 -0.15 -7.85
N GLU A 150 -6.86 0.64 -8.68
CA GLU A 150 -5.94 0.19 -9.71
C GLU A 150 -4.59 0.78 -9.36
N VAL A 151 -3.62 -0.07 -9.02
CA VAL A 151 -2.29 0.36 -8.59
C VAL A 151 -1.34 0.35 -9.78
N LYS A 152 -0.59 1.44 -9.93
CA LYS A 152 0.58 1.53 -10.79
C LYS A 152 1.79 1.74 -9.89
N LEU A 153 2.77 0.84 -9.97
CA LEU A 153 3.93 0.83 -9.11
C LEU A 153 5.19 1.13 -9.92
N ILE A 154 5.93 2.13 -9.49
CA ILE A 154 7.12 2.62 -10.17
C ILE A 154 8.24 2.72 -9.14
N ILE A 155 9.41 2.25 -9.49
CA ILE A 155 10.65 2.51 -8.77
C ILE A 155 11.50 3.46 -9.61
N PHE A 156 12.13 4.41 -8.98
CA PHE A 156 12.97 5.38 -9.69
C PHE A 156 14.25 5.73 -8.94
N ASP A 157 15.29 5.93 -9.73
CA ASP A 157 16.55 6.56 -9.37
C ASP A 157 16.86 7.64 -10.44
N THR A 158 17.94 7.52 -11.21
CA THR A 158 18.16 8.24 -12.47
C THR A 158 17.45 7.58 -13.65
N SER A 159 17.04 6.33 -13.50
CA SER A 159 16.20 5.55 -14.39
C SER A 159 14.78 5.35 -13.81
N ILE A 160 13.90 4.77 -14.59
CA ILE A 160 12.53 4.45 -14.15
C ILE A 160 12.26 2.99 -14.50
N VAL A 161 11.80 2.25 -13.51
CA VAL A 161 11.35 0.86 -13.66
C VAL A 161 9.87 0.79 -13.33
N ASP A 162 9.04 0.40 -14.29
CA ASP A 162 7.61 0.18 -14.07
C ASP A 162 7.39 -1.26 -13.61
N LEU A 163 6.89 -1.41 -12.40
CA LEU A 163 6.58 -2.69 -11.75
C LEU A 163 5.06 -2.86 -11.55
N SER A 164 4.25 -2.16 -12.34
CA SER A 164 2.79 -2.18 -12.19
C SER A 164 2.18 -3.58 -12.32
N ASP A 165 2.80 -4.46 -13.11
CA ASP A 165 2.34 -5.84 -13.29
C ASP A 165 2.69 -6.74 -12.10
N HIS A 166 3.54 -6.28 -11.19
CA HIS A 166 4.00 -6.99 -9.99
C HIS A 166 3.60 -6.27 -8.69
N ALA A 167 2.65 -5.35 -8.76
CA ALA A 167 2.18 -4.59 -7.59
C ALA A 167 1.54 -5.48 -6.51
N ASP A 168 1.13 -6.69 -6.85
CA ASP A 168 0.59 -7.73 -5.97
C ASP A 168 1.66 -8.63 -5.36
N ASP A 169 2.91 -8.57 -5.86
CA ASP A 169 4.04 -9.35 -5.33
C ASP A 169 5.13 -8.43 -4.75
N PRO A 170 5.06 -8.10 -3.45
CA PRO A 170 6.03 -7.23 -2.80
C PRO A 170 7.44 -7.84 -2.76
N ALA A 171 7.56 -9.17 -2.71
CA ALA A 171 8.87 -9.82 -2.68
C ALA A 171 9.60 -9.61 -4.00
N GLN A 172 8.91 -9.74 -5.13
CA GLN A 172 9.47 -9.46 -6.45
C GLN A 172 9.83 -7.98 -6.59
N THR A 173 8.94 -7.08 -6.16
CA THR A 173 9.20 -5.64 -6.14
C THR A 173 10.46 -5.31 -5.33
N ILE A 174 10.59 -5.82 -4.11
CA ILE A 174 11.73 -5.58 -3.23
C ILE A 174 13.03 -6.12 -3.85
N MET A 175 12.97 -7.30 -4.46
CA MET A 175 14.14 -7.92 -5.09
C MET A 175 14.51 -7.29 -6.44
N SER A 176 13.64 -6.50 -7.06
CA SER A 176 13.93 -5.74 -8.28
C SER A 176 14.73 -4.47 -8.02
N VAL A 177 14.71 -3.92 -6.79
CA VAL A 177 15.43 -2.69 -6.40
C VAL A 177 16.91 -2.77 -6.73
N GLN A 178 17.45 -1.81 -7.46
CA GLN A 178 18.86 -1.69 -7.77
C GLN A 178 19.45 -0.54 -6.94
N LEU A 179 20.36 -0.87 -6.04
CA LEU A 179 21.00 0.13 -5.21
C LEU A 179 22.15 0.79 -5.98
N GLY A 180 22.10 2.10 -6.07
CA GLY A 180 23.19 2.90 -6.64
C GLY A 180 22.71 3.73 -7.81
N GLY A 181 22.65 4.99 -7.63
CA GLY A 181 22.26 5.99 -8.61
C GLY A 181 21.95 7.29 -7.89
N GLY A 182 21.85 8.37 -8.62
CA GLY A 182 21.27 9.60 -8.09
C GLY A 182 19.75 9.49 -8.10
N THR A 183 19.07 10.52 -7.64
CA THR A 183 17.60 10.62 -7.65
C THR A 183 17.18 11.71 -8.63
N ASP A 184 16.30 11.40 -9.59
CA ASP A 184 15.68 12.36 -10.52
C ASP A 184 14.15 12.34 -10.33
N ILE A 185 13.68 13.09 -9.34
CA ILE A 185 12.25 13.19 -9.00
C ILE A 185 11.47 13.83 -10.15
N ALA A 186 12.07 14.79 -10.88
CA ALA A 186 11.40 15.45 -11.99
C ALA A 186 11.07 14.50 -13.13
N LYS A 187 11.99 13.59 -13.45
CA LYS A 187 11.78 12.54 -14.44
C LYS A 187 10.70 11.55 -13.99
N ALA A 188 10.73 11.12 -12.72
CA ALA A 188 9.72 10.25 -12.16
C ALA A 188 8.32 10.87 -12.20
N LEU A 189 8.19 12.15 -11.83
CA LEU A 189 6.91 12.86 -11.90
C LEU A 189 6.40 13.00 -13.33
N THR A 190 7.29 13.24 -14.31
CA THR A 190 6.94 13.32 -15.73
C THR A 190 6.39 11.96 -16.21
N TYR A 191 7.01 10.87 -15.79
CA TYR A 191 6.52 9.53 -16.10
C TYR A 191 5.16 9.25 -15.44
N CYS A 192 5.01 9.57 -14.16
CA CYS A 192 3.72 9.46 -13.46
C CYS A 192 2.63 10.25 -14.18
N GLU A 193 2.94 11.44 -14.70
CA GLU A 193 1.99 12.25 -15.47
C GLU A 193 1.50 11.53 -16.72
N SER A 194 2.36 10.81 -17.42
CA SER A 194 1.99 10.03 -18.61
C SER A 194 1.02 8.88 -18.30
N LEU A 195 1.01 8.38 -17.07
CA LEU A 195 0.11 7.32 -16.62
C LEU A 195 -1.26 7.84 -16.16
N ILE A 196 -1.45 9.16 -16.06
CA ILE A 196 -2.71 9.76 -15.63
C ILE A 196 -3.69 9.78 -16.81
N VAL A 197 -4.69 8.91 -16.77
CA VAL A 197 -5.77 8.90 -17.76
C VAL A 197 -6.94 9.79 -17.32
N MET A 198 -7.32 9.69 -16.04
CA MET A 198 -8.42 10.44 -15.43
C MET A 198 -7.92 11.23 -14.21
N PRO A 199 -7.59 12.53 -14.36
CA PRO A 199 -6.99 13.31 -13.29
C PRO A 199 -7.81 13.38 -12.00
N ARG A 200 -9.15 13.38 -12.08
CA ARG A 200 -10.03 13.44 -10.90
C ARG A 200 -10.09 12.14 -10.12
N ASP A 201 -9.77 11.02 -10.76
CA ASP A 201 -9.82 9.68 -10.18
C ASP A 201 -8.42 9.06 -10.03
N THR A 202 -7.37 9.85 -10.23
CA THR A 202 -5.98 9.42 -10.05
C THR A 202 -5.33 10.13 -8.85
N CYS A 203 -4.66 9.35 -8.01
CA CYS A 203 -3.82 9.82 -6.92
C CYS A 203 -2.38 9.40 -7.22
N VAL A 204 -1.44 10.33 -7.14
CA VAL A 204 -0.01 10.05 -7.25
C VAL A 204 0.61 10.17 -5.87
N ILE A 205 1.30 9.13 -5.43
CA ILE A 205 2.02 9.05 -4.16
C ILE A 205 3.49 8.91 -4.50
N VAL A 206 4.30 9.86 -4.08
CA VAL A 206 5.77 9.81 -4.23
C VAL A 206 6.38 9.58 -2.86
N VAL A 207 7.20 8.54 -2.75
CA VAL A 207 7.93 8.16 -1.53
C VAL A 207 9.40 8.45 -1.75
N THR A 208 9.90 9.52 -1.16
CA THR A 208 11.28 9.99 -1.30
C THR A 208 11.67 10.82 -0.07
N ASP A 209 12.96 10.91 0.25
CA ASP A 209 13.49 11.81 1.26
C ASP A 209 13.72 13.24 0.70
N LEU A 210 13.36 13.46 -0.57
CA LEU A 210 13.51 14.72 -1.30
C LEU A 210 14.98 15.14 -1.48
N TYR A 211 15.92 14.23 -1.27
CA TYR A 211 17.33 14.51 -1.51
C TYR A 211 17.65 14.28 -2.99
N GLU A 212 17.73 15.35 -3.75
CA GLU A 212 18.03 15.36 -5.18
C GLU A 212 19.38 15.98 -5.41
N GLY A 213 20.28 15.29 -6.11
CA GLY A 213 21.59 15.84 -6.49
C GLY A 213 21.53 16.90 -7.60
N GLY A 214 20.34 17.32 -8.03
CA GLY A 214 20.08 18.23 -9.12
C GLY A 214 19.51 19.59 -8.71
N SER A 215 19.36 20.53 -9.65
CA SER A 215 18.94 21.90 -9.36
C SER A 215 17.47 21.98 -8.91
N TYR A 216 17.24 22.62 -7.78
CA TYR A 216 15.93 22.93 -7.15
C TYR A 216 14.92 23.62 -8.09
N GLU A 217 15.37 24.26 -9.15
CA GLU A 217 14.51 25.02 -10.08
C GLU A 217 13.53 24.15 -10.88
N ARG A 218 13.87 22.89 -11.14
CA ARG A 218 12.98 21.97 -11.85
C ARG A 218 11.82 21.50 -10.97
N GLN A 219 12.07 21.24 -9.69
CA GLN A 219 11.03 20.86 -8.71
C GLN A 219 10.00 21.97 -8.50
N GLN A 220 10.43 23.23 -8.40
CA GLN A 220 9.50 24.35 -8.20
C GLN A 220 8.54 24.55 -9.38
N LYS A 221 8.97 24.30 -10.61
CA LYS A 221 8.10 24.39 -11.79
C LYS A 221 6.97 23.35 -11.76
N TYR A 222 7.20 22.17 -11.20
CA TYR A 222 6.18 21.12 -11.08
C TYR A 222 5.17 21.43 -9.98
N ASN A 223 5.63 21.86 -8.82
CA ASN A 223 4.76 22.19 -7.68
C ASN A 223 3.83 23.38 -7.96
N HIS A 224 4.26 24.30 -8.82
CA HIS A 224 3.46 25.50 -9.16
C HIS A 224 2.37 25.24 -10.21
N LYS A 225 2.56 24.23 -11.08
CA LYS A 225 1.60 23.92 -12.14
C LYS A 225 0.37 23.10 -11.69
N ARG A 226 0.46 22.39 -10.57
CA ARG A 226 -0.66 21.57 -10.04
C ARG A 226 -0.70 21.64 -8.52
N ARG A 227 -1.92 21.78 -7.96
CA ARG A 227 -2.22 21.61 -6.52
C ARG A 227 -2.00 20.15 -6.12
N THR A 228 -0.76 19.69 -6.06
CA THR A 228 -0.39 18.39 -5.54
C THR A 228 0.00 18.57 -4.07
N SER A 229 -0.77 17.99 -3.17
CA SER A 229 -0.38 17.92 -1.76
C SER A 229 0.71 16.86 -1.62
N LEU A 230 1.95 17.29 -1.56
CA LEU A 230 3.06 16.45 -1.15
C LEU A 230 2.98 16.28 0.36
N ILE A 231 2.80 15.06 0.83
CA ILE A 231 2.94 14.71 2.25
C ILE A 231 4.38 14.22 2.43
N PRO A 232 5.29 15.01 3.02
CA PRO A 232 6.64 14.54 3.27
C PRO A 232 6.62 13.44 4.34
N TYR A 233 7.22 12.31 4.04
CA TYR A 233 7.54 11.29 5.04
C TYR A 233 8.62 11.85 5.96
N ARG A 234 8.34 11.95 7.26
CA ARG A 234 9.37 12.15 8.28
C ARG A 234 9.64 10.80 8.94
N PRO A 235 10.92 10.38 8.96
CA PRO A 235 11.34 9.14 9.63
C PRO A 235 11.09 9.18 11.14
#